data_82e57219679e0c115083c7b9a68a6322
#
_entry.id   82e57219679e0c115083c7b9a68a6322
#
_cell.length_a   1.000
_cell.length_b   1.000
_cell.length_c   1.000
_cell.angle_alpha   90.00
_cell.angle_beta   90.00
_cell.angle_gamma   90.00
#
_symmetry.space_group_name_H-M   'P 1'
#
loop_
_entity.id
_entity.type
_entity.pdbx_description
1 polymer ?
#
loop_
_entity_poly.entity_id
_entity_poly.type
_entity_poly.pdbx_seq_one_letter_code
_entity_poly.pdbx_strand_id
1 'polypeptide(L)'
;TGKRIKVKRSHIFVTYNSPSPAEFLARAQQEAEEIDLEILWEFAPDDEFDFKTIAAEYFGDSVTPIQQAATILRLHSNPVYFYRKGRGKYRKAPAETLKLALAAIERKKKLEEQKDSYVQMLIEEHKAPAEIANKAIELLVRPDKNSIEWKALNEASDKLSCMPLRLLLDVGAIPNAWRWHVESFFMINFPKGKNFPENLSQPHREAHDELPLSDAVAFSIDDSETTEIDDALSVTPLEDGKTRVGIHISAPGLGIQPGSDIDLVARERMSTVYAPGLKTTMLPKEWVAAFSLDEGLICPVVSLYAVVDNETLAVLSTDTRLERIKIEKNLRYDLIADKVTEEAIQEGNLPVPYGPELIWLWKFAKKLLKGREEVRGRPEPVGRIDWYFSLKGEDENAEIELKGRRRGDPLDLLVAEMMIFANSTWGG
;
A
#
# COMPACT_ATOMS: atom_id res chain seq x y z
N THR A 1 -58.87 12.96 11.07
CA THR A 1 -58.54 11.69 11.75
C THR A 1 -59.68 11.18 12.66
N GLY A 2 -60.81 11.93 12.83
CA GLY A 2 -61.97 11.50 13.61
C GLY A 2 -61.79 11.29 15.14
N LYS A 3 -60.56 11.44 15.66
CA LYS A 3 -60.26 11.34 17.10
C LYS A 3 -60.44 12.69 17.78
N ARG A 4 -61.24 12.74 18.86
CA ARG A 4 -61.36 13.91 19.72
C ARG A 4 -60.14 13.99 20.62
N ILE A 5 -59.41 15.08 20.53
CA ILE A 5 -58.21 15.37 21.35
C ILE A 5 -58.52 16.59 22.23
N LYS A 6 -58.21 16.52 23.53
CA LYS A 6 -58.28 17.71 24.41
C LYS A 6 -56.99 18.55 24.17
N VAL A 7 -57.16 19.78 23.71
CA VAL A 7 -56.07 20.72 23.47
C VAL A 7 -56.25 21.91 24.42
N LYS A 8 -55.18 22.38 25.08
CA LYS A 8 -55.20 23.59 25.89
C LYS A 8 -55.43 24.79 24.96
N ARG A 9 -56.26 25.77 25.40
CA ARG A 9 -56.58 26.97 24.62
C ARG A 9 -55.33 27.73 24.16
N SER A 10 -54.26 27.70 24.96
CA SER A 10 -52.96 28.28 24.61
C SER A 10 -52.19 27.58 23.48
N HIS A 11 -52.67 26.46 23.01
CA HIS A 11 -52.08 25.72 21.88
C HIS A 11 -52.93 25.85 20.60
N ILE A 12 -53.98 26.71 20.62
CA ILE A 12 -54.80 27.05 19.45
C ILE A 12 -54.24 28.36 18.92
N PHE A 13 -53.62 28.34 17.77
CA PHE A 13 -52.95 29.50 17.17
C PHE A 13 -53.89 30.28 16.25
N VAL A 14 -54.72 29.58 15.49
CA VAL A 14 -55.66 30.18 14.53
C VAL A 14 -57.00 29.48 14.67
N THR A 15 -58.10 30.27 14.57
CA THR A 15 -59.48 29.81 14.50
C THR A 15 -60.13 30.32 13.22
N TYR A 16 -60.96 29.52 12.59
CA TYR A 16 -61.62 29.86 11.33
C TYR A 16 -62.98 29.11 11.24
N ASN A 17 -63.87 29.64 10.41
CA ASN A 17 -65.18 29.03 10.23
C ASN A 17 -65.34 28.31 8.89
N SER A 18 -64.62 28.74 7.84
CA SER A 18 -64.56 28.16 6.50
C SER A 18 -63.20 28.45 5.86
N PRO A 19 -62.74 27.67 4.90
CA PRO A 19 -63.29 26.47 4.27
C PRO A 19 -63.13 25.19 5.11
N SER A 20 -63.25 23.98 4.52
CA SER A 20 -63.02 22.73 5.22
C SER A 20 -61.55 22.66 5.75
N PRO A 21 -61.29 21.88 6.82
CA PRO A 21 -59.93 21.78 7.39
C PRO A 21 -58.83 21.38 6.39
N ALA A 22 -59.15 20.49 5.47
CA ALA A 22 -58.22 20.05 4.42
C ALA A 22 -57.90 21.18 3.43
N GLU A 23 -58.94 21.89 2.98
CA GLU A 23 -58.81 23.00 2.07
C GLU A 23 -58.12 24.22 2.74
N PHE A 24 -58.44 24.48 4.00
CA PHE A 24 -57.79 25.53 4.79
C PHE A 24 -56.26 25.27 4.86
N LEU A 25 -55.87 24.04 5.21
CA LEU A 25 -54.47 23.69 5.33
C LEU A 25 -53.76 23.78 3.96
N ALA A 26 -54.37 23.28 2.89
CA ALA A 26 -53.80 23.33 1.54
C ALA A 26 -53.58 24.79 1.09
N ARG A 27 -54.56 25.69 1.30
CA ARG A 27 -54.40 27.09 0.98
C ARG A 27 -53.36 27.81 1.83
N ALA A 28 -53.29 27.47 3.14
CA ALA A 28 -52.27 28.01 4.02
C ALA A 28 -50.85 27.52 3.67
N GLN A 29 -50.71 26.30 3.21
CA GLN A 29 -49.42 25.78 2.71
C GLN A 29 -48.99 26.46 1.42
N GLN A 30 -49.90 26.61 0.47
CA GLN A 30 -49.63 27.32 -0.78
C GLN A 30 -49.21 28.77 -0.52
N GLU A 31 -49.96 29.51 0.32
CA GLU A 31 -49.64 30.90 0.66
C GLU A 31 -48.34 31.01 1.47
N ALA A 32 -48.01 30.00 2.24
CA ALA A 32 -46.74 29.93 2.99
C ALA A 32 -45.51 29.88 2.05
N GLU A 33 -45.62 29.21 0.90
CA GLU A 33 -44.56 29.17 -0.12
C GLU A 33 -44.32 30.52 -0.79
N GLU A 34 -45.34 31.36 -0.88
CA GLU A 34 -45.28 32.68 -1.48
C GLU A 34 -44.70 33.75 -0.54
N ILE A 35 -44.59 33.45 0.78
CA ILE A 35 -43.99 34.36 1.76
C ILE A 35 -42.48 34.40 1.56
N ASP A 36 -41.93 35.59 1.22
CA ASP A 36 -40.50 35.84 1.17
C ASP A 36 -39.87 35.83 2.56
N LEU A 37 -38.92 34.96 2.79
CA LEU A 37 -38.26 34.78 4.09
C LEU A 37 -37.28 35.89 4.42
N GLU A 38 -36.64 36.49 3.42
CA GLU A 38 -35.69 37.59 3.64
C GLU A 38 -36.46 38.84 4.09
N ILE A 39 -37.54 39.20 3.36
CA ILE A 39 -38.42 40.28 3.71
C ILE A 39 -39.05 40.05 5.11
N LEU A 40 -39.54 38.84 5.37
CA LEU A 40 -40.12 38.50 6.65
C LEU A 40 -39.11 38.63 7.80
N TRP A 41 -37.84 38.27 7.55
CA TRP A 41 -36.75 38.39 8.52
C TRP A 41 -36.36 39.87 8.75
N GLU A 42 -36.32 40.68 7.70
CA GLU A 42 -36.06 42.14 7.82
C GLU A 42 -37.08 42.85 8.68
N PHE A 43 -38.38 42.58 8.49
CA PHE A 43 -39.46 43.16 9.30
C PHE A 43 -39.54 42.62 10.73
N ALA A 44 -39.00 41.42 10.98
CA ALA A 44 -39.10 40.81 12.31
C ALA A 44 -38.30 41.59 13.35
N PRO A 45 -38.84 41.79 14.57
CA PRO A 45 -38.10 42.40 15.68
C PRO A 45 -36.91 41.55 16.12
N ASP A 46 -35.91 42.19 16.72
CA ASP A 46 -34.75 41.46 17.28
C ASP A 46 -35.09 40.66 18.53
N ASP A 47 -36.12 41.11 19.26
CA ASP A 47 -36.67 40.43 20.43
C ASP A 47 -37.66 39.32 20.06
N GLU A 48 -38.15 38.61 21.10
CA GLU A 48 -39.17 37.57 20.91
C GLU A 48 -40.50 38.18 20.48
N PHE A 49 -41.08 37.68 19.39
CA PHE A 49 -42.32 38.14 18.81
C PHE A 49 -43.35 37.03 18.63
N ASP A 50 -44.63 37.39 18.59
CA ASP A 50 -45.72 36.49 18.21
C ASP A 50 -45.87 36.44 16.67
N PHE A 51 -46.20 35.28 16.12
CA PHE A 51 -46.36 35.11 14.66
C PHE A 51 -47.47 36.03 14.09
N LYS A 52 -48.47 36.41 14.91
CA LYS A 52 -49.54 37.31 14.47
C LYS A 52 -49.04 38.73 14.23
N THR A 53 -48.11 39.19 15.07
CA THR A 53 -47.50 40.51 14.89
C THR A 53 -46.78 40.58 13.56
N ILE A 54 -45.92 39.61 13.26
CA ILE A 54 -45.19 39.61 11.97
C ILE A 54 -46.11 39.36 10.78
N ALA A 55 -47.21 38.60 10.95
CA ALA A 55 -48.21 38.44 9.90
C ALA A 55 -48.90 39.76 9.58
N ALA A 56 -49.22 40.60 10.60
CA ALA A 56 -49.81 41.92 10.41
C ALA A 56 -48.85 42.90 9.70
N GLU A 57 -47.54 42.83 10.07
CA GLU A 57 -46.53 43.66 9.38
C GLU A 57 -46.32 43.26 7.96
N TYR A 58 -46.37 41.96 7.60
CA TYR A 58 -46.20 41.47 6.26
C TYR A 58 -47.41 41.65 5.33
N PHE A 59 -48.63 41.36 5.83
CA PHE A 59 -49.88 41.38 5.06
C PHE A 59 -50.73 42.62 5.28
N GLY A 60 -50.42 43.48 6.27
CA GLY A 60 -51.19 44.61 6.66
C GLY A 60 -52.25 44.31 7.73
N ASP A 61 -53.05 45.32 8.12
CA ASP A 61 -53.95 45.27 9.27
C ASP A 61 -55.10 44.25 9.20
N SER A 62 -55.44 43.76 8.01
CA SER A 62 -56.58 42.87 7.76
C SER A 62 -56.14 41.45 7.45
N VAL A 63 -55.30 40.83 8.30
CA VAL A 63 -54.76 39.46 8.09
C VAL A 63 -55.84 38.41 8.20
N THR A 64 -55.99 37.60 7.18
CA THR A 64 -56.94 36.47 7.16
C THR A 64 -56.42 35.29 8.01
N PRO A 65 -57.33 34.41 8.49
CA PRO A 65 -56.89 33.17 9.19
C PRO A 65 -55.96 32.29 8.35
N ILE A 66 -56.10 32.26 7.03
CA ILE A 66 -55.21 31.54 6.13
C ILE A 66 -53.82 32.15 6.14
N GLN A 67 -53.69 33.45 6.05
CA GLN A 67 -52.41 34.18 6.14
C GLN A 67 -51.72 34.02 7.46
N GLN A 68 -52.49 34.04 8.57
CA GLN A 68 -51.92 33.72 9.91
C GLN A 68 -51.36 32.28 9.96
N ALA A 69 -52.11 31.32 9.41
CA ALA A 69 -51.66 29.95 9.32
C ALA A 69 -50.43 29.78 8.37
N ALA A 70 -50.43 30.49 7.26
CA ALA A 70 -49.29 30.52 6.32
C ALA A 70 -48.03 31.06 7.01
N THR A 71 -48.14 32.18 7.73
CA THR A 71 -47.00 32.78 8.42
C THR A 71 -46.42 31.82 9.46
N ILE A 72 -47.24 31.19 10.31
CA ILE A 72 -46.73 30.26 11.33
C ILE A 72 -46.11 29.01 10.68
N LEU A 73 -46.64 28.51 9.58
CA LEU A 73 -46.04 27.41 8.80
C LEU A 73 -44.69 27.81 8.23
N ARG A 74 -44.60 29.01 7.66
CA ARG A 74 -43.36 29.51 7.06
C ARG A 74 -42.26 29.69 8.08
N LEU A 75 -42.58 30.35 9.23
CA LEU A 75 -41.66 30.53 10.36
C LEU A 75 -41.20 29.19 10.94
N HIS A 76 -42.11 28.22 11.04
CA HIS A 76 -41.83 26.91 11.64
C HIS A 76 -40.93 26.03 10.73
N SER A 77 -41.10 26.08 9.42
CA SER A 77 -40.37 25.28 8.47
C SER A 77 -38.94 25.80 8.16
N ASN A 78 -38.63 27.03 8.66
CA ASN A 78 -37.35 27.68 8.34
C ASN A 78 -36.56 28.07 9.61
N PRO A 79 -36.01 27.07 10.33
CA PRO A 79 -35.31 27.32 11.61
C PRO A 79 -33.97 28.07 11.43
N VAL A 80 -33.50 28.21 10.22
CA VAL A 80 -32.30 29.00 9.86
C VAL A 80 -32.58 30.51 10.05
N TYR A 81 -33.77 30.94 9.67
CA TYR A 81 -34.21 32.35 9.79
C TYR A 81 -34.79 32.66 11.15
N PHE A 82 -35.58 31.74 11.76
CA PHE A 82 -36.37 31.98 12.95
C PHE A 82 -36.25 30.86 13.96
N TYR A 83 -35.87 31.25 15.19
CA TYR A 83 -35.76 30.32 16.32
C TYR A 83 -37.11 30.22 17.03
N ARG A 84 -37.63 29.02 17.18
CA ARG A 84 -38.88 28.75 17.86
C ARG A 84 -38.73 28.90 19.37
N LYS A 85 -39.60 29.73 19.98
CA LYS A 85 -39.66 29.97 21.45
C LYS A 85 -40.86 29.30 22.12
N GLY A 86 -41.73 28.64 21.35
CA GLY A 86 -42.94 27.96 21.83
C GLY A 86 -44.17 28.85 21.82
N ARG A 87 -45.34 28.25 21.87
CA ARG A 87 -46.65 28.94 21.92
C ARG A 87 -46.84 29.98 20.83
N GLY A 88 -46.38 29.76 19.62
CA GLY A 88 -46.51 30.70 18.50
C GLY A 88 -45.53 31.86 18.53
N LYS A 89 -44.56 31.83 19.44
CA LYS A 89 -43.52 32.85 19.53
C LYS A 89 -42.24 32.41 18.86
N TYR A 90 -41.55 33.38 18.25
CA TYR A 90 -40.34 33.24 17.49
C TYR A 90 -39.34 34.36 17.81
N ARG A 91 -38.11 34.15 17.49
CA ARG A 91 -37.04 35.16 17.46
C ARG A 91 -36.26 35.02 16.18
N LYS A 92 -35.95 36.13 15.51
CA LYS A 92 -35.13 36.05 14.30
C LYS A 92 -33.68 35.66 14.61
N ALA A 93 -33.06 34.96 13.69
CA ALA A 93 -31.65 34.67 13.77
C ALA A 93 -30.80 35.95 13.64
N PRO A 94 -29.72 36.13 14.43
CA PRO A 94 -28.81 37.26 14.25
C PRO A 94 -28.25 37.29 12.83
N ALA A 95 -28.06 38.48 12.24
CA ALA A 95 -27.65 38.68 10.85
C ALA A 95 -26.38 37.88 10.49
N GLU A 96 -25.35 37.91 11.32
CA GLU A 96 -24.11 37.17 11.08
C GLU A 96 -24.33 35.65 11.13
N THR A 97 -25.18 35.17 12.03
CA THR A 97 -25.51 33.74 12.12
C THR A 97 -26.30 33.28 10.89
N LEU A 98 -27.26 34.07 10.45
CA LEU A 98 -28.05 33.79 9.26
C LEU A 98 -27.15 33.74 8.01
N LYS A 99 -26.30 34.75 7.83
CA LYS A 99 -25.33 34.80 6.71
C LYS A 99 -24.45 33.56 6.65
N LEU A 100 -23.88 33.15 7.80
CA LEU A 100 -23.04 31.95 7.89
C LEU A 100 -23.85 30.67 7.58
N ALA A 101 -25.07 30.57 8.07
CA ALA A 101 -25.92 29.40 7.83
C ALA A 101 -26.36 29.30 6.36
N LEU A 102 -26.75 30.42 5.74
CA LEU A 102 -27.09 30.44 4.30
C LEU A 102 -25.89 30.10 3.43
N ALA A 103 -24.70 30.63 3.73
CA ALA A 103 -23.48 30.30 3.04
C ALA A 103 -23.12 28.78 3.17
N ALA A 104 -23.35 28.20 4.36
CA ALA A 104 -23.16 26.77 4.57
C ALA A 104 -24.15 25.92 3.78
N ILE A 105 -25.41 26.32 3.69
CA ILE A 105 -26.44 25.63 2.89
C ILE A 105 -26.08 25.71 1.41
N GLU A 106 -25.70 26.89 0.91
CA GLU A 106 -25.29 27.06 -0.48
C GLU A 106 -24.05 26.22 -0.83
N ARG A 107 -23.06 26.23 0.07
CA ARG A 107 -21.88 25.38 -0.08
C ARG A 107 -22.25 23.89 -0.16
N LYS A 108 -23.13 23.44 0.75
CA LYS A 108 -23.60 22.04 0.74
C LYS A 108 -24.32 21.70 -0.57
N LYS A 109 -25.15 22.61 -1.08
CA LYS A 109 -25.87 22.42 -2.34
C LYS A 109 -24.88 22.29 -3.51
N LYS A 110 -23.90 23.18 -3.62
CA LYS A 110 -22.85 23.11 -4.64
C LYS A 110 -22.04 21.82 -4.58
N LEU A 111 -21.73 21.35 -3.37
CA LEU A 111 -21.02 20.08 -3.19
C LEU A 111 -21.88 18.88 -3.64
N GLU A 112 -23.19 18.91 -3.41
CA GLU A 112 -24.10 17.85 -3.86
C GLU A 112 -24.24 17.87 -5.38
N GLU A 113 -24.42 19.05 -5.99
CA GLU A 113 -24.46 19.22 -7.44
C GLU A 113 -23.15 18.72 -8.11
N GLN A 114 -22.01 19.01 -7.50
CA GLN A 114 -20.72 18.52 -7.97
C GLN A 114 -20.61 17.00 -7.87
N LYS A 115 -21.06 16.41 -6.75
CA LYS A 115 -21.10 14.96 -6.56
C LYS A 115 -21.97 14.31 -7.64
N ASP A 116 -23.17 14.86 -7.90
CA ASP A 116 -24.08 14.31 -8.88
C ASP A 116 -23.51 14.40 -10.30
N SER A 117 -22.82 15.51 -10.62
CA SER A 117 -22.06 15.64 -11.87
C SER A 117 -20.99 14.57 -12.01
N TYR A 118 -20.23 14.28 -10.95
CA TYR A 118 -19.22 13.22 -10.99
C TYR A 118 -19.85 11.83 -11.19
N VAL A 119 -20.98 11.55 -10.54
CA VAL A 119 -21.73 10.30 -10.73
C VAL A 119 -22.19 10.16 -12.17
N GLN A 120 -22.72 11.25 -12.77
CA GLN A 120 -23.15 11.26 -14.16
C GLN A 120 -21.99 10.99 -15.12
N MET A 121 -20.85 11.66 -14.95
CA MET A 121 -19.66 11.43 -15.77
C MET A 121 -19.21 9.97 -15.71
N LEU A 122 -19.17 9.38 -14.52
CA LEU A 122 -18.75 7.98 -14.33
C LEU A 122 -19.71 6.98 -15.00
N ILE A 123 -21.04 7.23 -14.92
CA ILE A 123 -22.05 6.27 -15.38
C ILE A 123 -22.40 6.49 -16.87
N GLU A 124 -22.69 7.72 -17.27
CA GLU A 124 -23.24 8.04 -18.59
C GLU A 124 -22.16 8.35 -19.62
N GLU A 125 -21.12 9.07 -19.21
CA GLU A 125 -20.03 9.45 -20.12
C GLU A 125 -18.89 8.40 -20.15
N HIS A 126 -18.92 7.42 -19.26
CA HIS A 126 -17.83 6.44 -19.07
C HIS A 126 -16.46 7.10 -18.94
N LYS A 127 -16.40 8.18 -18.16
CA LYS A 127 -15.20 8.99 -17.98
C LYS A 127 -15.04 9.40 -16.52
N ALA A 128 -13.82 9.30 -16.01
CA ALA A 128 -13.51 9.80 -14.67
C ALA A 128 -13.28 11.32 -14.68
N PRO A 129 -13.90 12.08 -13.75
CA PRO A 129 -13.46 13.45 -13.48
C PRO A 129 -11.98 13.50 -13.11
N ALA A 130 -11.29 14.58 -13.44
CA ALA A 130 -9.86 14.73 -13.16
C ALA A 130 -9.53 14.57 -11.68
N GLU A 131 -10.39 15.05 -10.79
CA GLU A 131 -10.25 14.95 -9.34
C GLU A 131 -10.31 13.50 -8.85
N ILE A 132 -11.12 12.66 -9.47
CA ILE A 132 -11.18 11.21 -9.19
C ILE A 132 -10.00 10.50 -9.84
N ALA A 133 -9.70 10.80 -11.10
CA ALA A 133 -8.62 10.15 -11.84
C ALA A 133 -7.25 10.36 -11.17
N ASN A 134 -6.94 11.58 -10.74
CA ASN A 134 -5.69 11.92 -10.08
C ASN A 134 -5.51 11.27 -8.70
N LYS A 135 -6.60 10.83 -8.08
CA LYS A 135 -6.62 10.19 -6.76
C LYS A 135 -7.11 8.75 -6.80
N ALA A 136 -7.20 8.14 -7.98
CA ALA A 136 -7.88 6.85 -8.17
C ALA A 136 -7.32 5.75 -7.25
N ILE A 137 -6.01 5.65 -7.11
CA ILE A 137 -5.36 4.69 -6.22
C ILE A 137 -5.60 5.05 -4.74
N GLU A 138 -5.46 6.32 -4.38
CA GLU A 138 -5.66 6.80 -3.01
C GLU A 138 -7.10 6.55 -2.53
N LEU A 139 -8.09 6.80 -3.38
CA LEU A 139 -9.51 6.55 -3.09
C LEU A 139 -9.79 5.07 -2.77
N LEU A 140 -9.02 4.14 -3.32
CA LEU A 140 -9.19 2.71 -3.06
C LEU A 140 -8.38 2.23 -1.86
N VAL A 141 -7.16 2.75 -1.67
CA VAL A 141 -6.22 2.28 -0.63
C VAL A 141 -6.46 2.97 0.71
N ARG A 142 -6.69 4.28 0.70
CA ARG A 142 -6.85 5.12 1.90
C ARG A 142 -7.97 6.14 1.72
N PRO A 143 -9.22 5.71 1.51
CA PRO A 143 -10.32 6.61 1.17
C PRO A 143 -10.63 7.59 2.31
N ASP A 144 -10.70 8.87 1.98
CA ASP A 144 -11.49 9.81 2.78
C ASP A 144 -12.96 9.64 2.43
N LYS A 145 -13.69 8.89 3.28
CA LYS A 145 -15.12 8.60 3.07
C LYS A 145 -16.02 9.84 3.12
N ASN A 146 -15.51 10.98 3.56
CA ASN A 146 -16.24 12.25 3.58
C ASN A 146 -16.02 13.06 2.30
N SER A 147 -15.00 12.76 1.52
CA SER A 147 -14.73 13.44 0.25
C SER A 147 -15.86 13.25 -0.77
N ILE A 148 -16.01 14.21 -1.65
CA ILE A 148 -17.00 14.17 -2.73
C ILE A 148 -16.63 13.06 -3.73
N GLU A 149 -15.35 12.94 -4.02
CA GLU A 149 -14.79 11.97 -4.94
C GLU A 149 -15.10 10.54 -4.50
N TRP A 150 -14.90 10.23 -3.22
CA TRP A 150 -15.26 8.92 -2.67
C TRP A 150 -16.77 8.67 -2.71
N LYS A 151 -17.59 9.64 -2.31
CA LYS A 151 -19.05 9.51 -2.31
C LYS A 151 -19.58 9.29 -3.72
N ALA A 152 -19.08 10.05 -4.70
CA ALA A 152 -19.47 9.90 -6.10
C ALA A 152 -19.06 8.52 -6.66
N LEU A 153 -17.82 8.10 -6.41
CA LEU A 153 -17.31 6.80 -6.83
C LEU A 153 -18.14 5.65 -6.23
N ASN A 154 -18.42 5.71 -4.93
CA ASN A 154 -19.20 4.68 -4.26
C ASN A 154 -20.65 4.64 -4.76
N GLU A 155 -21.31 5.80 -4.91
CA GLU A 155 -22.66 5.89 -5.44
C GLU A 155 -22.76 5.38 -6.88
N ALA A 156 -21.81 5.73 -7.74
CA ALA A 156 -21.75 5.23 -9.11
C ALA A 156 -21.54 3.70 -9.14
N SER A 157 -20.66 3.17 -8.30
CA SER A 157 -20.40 1.74 -8.17
C SER A 157 -21.63 0.97 -7.70
N ASP A 158 -22.36 1.49 -6.71
CA ASP A 158 -23.59 0.91 -6.21
C ASP A 158 -24.69 0.87 -7.30
N LYS A 159 -24.87 1.98 -8.05
CA LYS A 159 -25.81 2.07 -9.15
C LYS A 159 -25.50 1.08 -10.30
N LEU A 160 -24.22 0.88 -10.59
CA LEU A 160 -23.76 -0.08 -11.61
C LEU A 160 -23.62 -1.51 -11.08
N SER A 161 -23.83 -1.74 -9.79
CA SER A 161 -23.62 -3.04 -9.11
C SER A 161 -22.23 -3.62 -9.37
N CYS A 162 -21.19 -2.78 -9.36
CA CYS A 162 -19.80 -3.17 -9.57
C CYS A 162 -18.90 -2.68 -8.42
N MET A 163 -17.69 -3.25 -8.31
CA MET A 163 -16.71 -2.79 -7.34
C MET A 163 -16.07 -1.46 -7.81
N PRO A 164 -15.74 -0.53 -6.90
CA PRO A 164 -15.07 0.74 -7.25
C PRO A 164 -13.80 0.57 -8.11
N LEU A 165 -12.99 -0.45 -7.82
CA LEU A 165 -11.81 -0.77 -8.64
C LEU A 165 -12.22 -1.10 -10.09
N ARG A 166 -13.27 -1.90 -10.26
CA ARG A 166 -13.74 -2.27 -11.61
C ARG A 166 -14.21 -1.04 -12.38
N LEU A 167 -14.97 -0.17 -11.73
CA LEU A 167 -15.43 1.08 -12.36
C LEU A 167 -14.25 1.96 -12.78
N LEU A 168 -13.24 2.13 -11.90
CA LEU A 168 -12.06 2.96 -12.21
C LEU A 168 -11.21 2.39 -13.36
N LEU A 169 -11.16 1.06 -13.51
CA LEU A 169 -10.55 0.41 -14.67
C LEU A 169 -11.37 0.63 -15.94
N ASP A 170 -12.68 0.48 -15.87
CA ASP A 170 -13.59 0.60 -17.03
C ASP A 170 -13.64 2.03 -17.58
N VAL A 171 -13.54 3.06 -16.72
CA VAL A 171 -13.48 4.47 -17.14
C VAL A 171 -12.05 4.95 -17.44
N GLY A 172 -11.05 4.08 -17.37
CA GLY A 172 -9.65 4.39 -17.67
C GLY A 172 -8.93 5.28 -16.64
N ALA A 173 -9.50 5.49 -15.46
CA ALA A 173 -8.84 6.23 -14.37
C ALA A 173 -7.65 5.44 -13.80
N ILE A 174 -7.75 4.12 -13.82
CA ILE A 174 -6.65 3.19 -13.61
C ILE A 174 -6.44 2.47 -14.94
N PRO A 175 -5.26 2.59 -15.57
CA PRO A 175 -5.04 2.05 -16.92
C PRO A 175 -5.23 0.54 -17.03
N ASN A 176 -4.77 -0.21 -16.03
CA ASN A 176 -4.86 -1.67 -16.00
C ASN A 176 -4.62 -2.24 -14.59
N ALA A 177 -4.80 -3.55 -14.43
CA ALA A 177 -4.63 -4.24 -13.16
C ALA A 177 -3.17 -4.20 -12.65
N TRP A 178 -2.17 -4.22 -13.55
CA TRP A 178 -0.77 -4.13 -13.16
C TRP A 178 -0.47 -2.80 -12.46
N ARG A 179 -0.91 -1.67 -13.04
CA ARG A 179 -0.77 -0.34 -12.42
C ARG A 179 -1.45 -0.29 -11.05
N TRP A 180 -2.64 -0.84 -10.93
CA TRP A 180 -3.31 -0.96 -9.63
C TRP A 180 -2.45 -1.68 -8.59
N HIS A 181 -1.95 -2.88 -8.92
CA HIS A 181 -1.17 -3.66 -7.97
C HIS A 181 0.15 -2.97 -7.59
N VAL A 182 0.85 -2.43 -8.55
CA VAL A 182 2.14 -1.76 -8.32
C VAL A 182 1.96 -0.47 -7.49
N GLU A 183 1.05 0.41 -7.89
CA GLU A 183 0.88 1.69 -7.21
C GLU A 183 0.26 1.54 -5.83
N SER A 184 -0.70 0.62 -5.66
CA SER A 184 -1.26 0.30 -4.34
C SER A 184 -0.20 -0.29 -3.40
N PHE A 185 0.65 -1.18 -3.91
CA PHE A 185 1.78 -1.71 -3.15
C PHE A 185 2.72 -0.60 -2.68
N PHE A 186 3.12 0.31 -3.56
CA PHE A 186 3.99 1.42 -3.19
C PHE A 186 3.32 2.38 -2.20
N MET A 187 2.06 2.71 -2.40
CA MET A 187 1.33 3.59 -1.50
C MET A 187 1.21 3.01 -0.07
N ILE A 188 1.07 1.69 0.05
CA ILE A 188 0.98 1.01 1.34
C ILE A 188 2.34 0.89 2.01
N ASN A 189 3.35 0.41 1.28
CA ASN A 189 4.63 -0.02 1.85
C ASN A 189 5.74 1.03 1.74
N PHE A 190 5.58 2.04 0.87
CA PHE A 190 6.55 3.12 0.68
C PHE A 190 5.87 4.49 0.86
N PRO A 191 5.46 4.84 2.09
CA PRO A 191 4.67 6.07 2.33
C PRO A 191 5.41 7.36 2.00
N LYS A 192 6.74 7.32 1.94
CA LYS A 192 7.61 8.45 1.52
C LYS A 192 7.97 8.40 0.03
N GLY A 193 7.40 7.46 -0.73
CA GLY A 193 7.69 7.24 -2.15
C GLY A 193 8.74 6.16 -2.40
N LYS A 194 8.77 5.65 -3.62
CA LYS A 194 9.67 4.57 -4.06
C LYS A 194 11.11 5.03 -4.33
N ASN A 195 11.29 6.31 -4.62
CA ASN A 195 12.60 6.88 -4.93
C ASN A 195 13.43 7.04 -3.67
N PHE A 196 14.75 6.97 -3.82
CA PHE A 196 15.66 7.34 -2.74
C PHE A 196 15.67 8.85 -2.57
N PRO A 197 15.89 9.36 -1.33
CA PRO A 197 16.16 10.78 -1.12
C PRO A 197 17.34 11.25 -1.95
N GLU A 198 17.28 12.50 -2.43
CA GLU A 198 18.43 13.14 -3.04
C GLU A 198 19.51 13.39 -1.98
N ASN A 199 20.77 13.39 -2.37
CA ASN A 199 21.92 13.69 -1.50
C ASN A 199 22.20 12.67 -0.37
N LEU A 200 21.87 11.39 -0.57
CA LEU A 200 22.34 10.34 0.33
C LEU A 200 23.88 10.22 0.29
N SER A 201 24.46 9.87 1.44
CA SER A 201 25.89 9.59 1.54
C SER A 201 26.30 8.48 0.55
N GLN A 202 27.49 8.66 -0.04
CA GLN A 202 28.02 7.71 -1.01
C GLN A 202 28.86 6.65 -0.30
N PRO A 203 28.92 5.41 -0.84
CA PRO A 203 29.76 4.37 -0.28
C PRO A 203 31.25 4.69 -0.49
N HIS A 204 32.05 4.42 0.53
CA HIS A 204 33.51 4.55 0.48
C HIS A 204 34.13 3.14 0.54
N ARG A 205 34.17 2.44 -0.59
CA ARG A 205 34.71 1.09 -0.69
C ARG A 205 36.18 1.00 -0.24
N GLU A 206 36.99 2.00 -0.59
CA GLU A 206 38.41 2.12 -0.25
C GLU A 206 38.66 2.20 1.27
N ALA A 207 37.67 2.61 2.05
CA ALA A 207 37.79 2.65 3.51
C ALA A 207 38.02 1.27 4.15
N HIS A 208 37.84 0.20 3.39
CA HIS A 208 37.98 -1.18 3.88
C HIS A 208 39.26 -1.87 3.35
N ASP A 209 40.16 -1.14 2.68
CA ASP A 209 41.40 -1.69 2.12
C ASP A 209 42.40 -2.17 3.17
N GLU A 210 42.22 -1.81 4.42
CA GLU A 210 43.01 -2.30 5.56
C GLU A 210 42.66 -3.71 6.00
N LEU A 211 41.49 -4.24 5.59
CA LEU A 211 41.10 -5.61 5.91
C LEU A 211 42.03 -6.62 5.22
N PRO A 212 42.39 -7.72 5.88
CA PRO A 212 43.23 -8.74 5.28
C PRO A 212 42.58 -9.29 3.99
N LEU A 213 43.39 -9.54 2.98
CA LEU A 213 42.94 -10.20 1.76
C LEU A 213 43.05 -11.72 1.95
N SER A 214 41.92 -12.41 1.72
CA SER A 214 41.84 -13.86 1.76
C SER A 214 42.57 -14.50 0.57
N ASP A 215 43.16 -15.69 0.81
CA ASP A 215 43.74 -16.57 -0.21
C ASP A 215 42.70 -17.52 -0.85
N ALA A 216 41.47 -17.49 -0.40
CA ALA A 216 40.40 -18.37 -0.87
C ALA A 216 39.98 -18.01 -2.29
N VAL A 217 39.78 -19.04 -3.13
CA VAL A 217 39.24 -18.91 -4.47
C VAL A 217 37.71 -18.96 -4.38
N ALA A 218 37.06 -17.83 -4.45
CA ALA A 218 35.63 -17.71 -4.25
C ALA A 218 34.85 -17.61 -5.58
N PHE A 219 33.68 -18.24 -5.58
CA PHE A 219 32.71 -18.15 -6.67
C PHE A 219 31.29 -18.05 -6.10
N SER A 220 30.38 -17.38 -6.84
CA SER A 220 28.97 -17.34 -6.48
C SER A 220 28.11 -18.23 -7.40
N ILE A 221 26.86 -18.48 -6.99
CA ILE A 221 25.88 -19.22 -7.79
C ILE A 221 24.56 -18.45 -7.73
N ASP A 222 24.24 -17.76 -8.82
CA ASP A 222 23.09 -16.86 -8.91
C ASP A 222 22.38 -17.02 -10.26
N ASP A 223 21.13 -16.60 -10.36
CA ASP A 223 20.45 -16.48 -11.64
C ASP A 223 21.09 -15.38 -12.51
N SER A 224 21.02 -15.51 -13.84
CA SER A 224 21.65 -14.55 -14.77
C SER A 224 21.14 -13.12 -14.62
N GLU A 225 19.91 -12.95 -14.15
CA GLU A 225 19.30 -11.63 -13.94
C GLU A 225 19.65 -11.03 -12.57
N THR A 226 20.34 -11.77 -11.69
CA THR A 226 20.74 -11.27 -10.36
C THR A 226 21.78 -10.17 -10.49
N THR A 227 21.49 -9.00 -9.93
CA THR A 227 22.35 -7.82 -9.91
C THR A 227 22.85 -7.44 -8.52
N GLU A 228 22.42 -8.15 -7.49
CA GLU A 228 22.87 -8.05 -6.10
C GLU A 228 23.38 -9.42 -5.70
N ILE A 229 24.67 -9.63 -5.74
CA ILE A 229 25.30 -10.89 -5.37
C ILE A 229 25.77 -10.76 -3.93
N ASP A 230 25.10 -11.46 -3.03
CA ASP A 230 25.27 -11.30 -1.60
C ASP A 230 26.10 -12.39 -0.95
N ASP A 231 26.24 -13.56 -1.61
CA ASP A 231 27.00 -14.70 -1.10
C ASP A 231 27.92 -15.31 -2.15
N ALA A 232 29.02 -15.85 -1.65
CA ALA A 232 29.97 -16.61 -2.43
C ALA A 232 30.53 -17.77 -1.60
N LEU A 233 31.03 -18.81 -2.28
CA LEU A 233 31.54 -20.02 -1.69
C LEU A 233 32.98 -20.25 -2.09
N SER A 234 33.75 -20.93 -1.23
CA SER A 234 35.08 -21.42 -1.57
C SER A 234 35.30 -22.81 -0.97
N VAL A 235 36.09 -23.62 -1.66
CA VAL A 235 36.47 -24.98 -1.23
C VAL A 235 37.98 -25.12 -1.40
N THR A 236 38.67 -25.31 -0.30
CA THR A 236 40.14 -25.45 -0.30
C THR A 236 40.51 -26.81 0.31
N PRO A 237 41.04 -27.75 -0.45
CA PRO A 237 41.60 -28.98 0.11
C PRO A 237 42.74 -28.63 1.08
N LEU A 238 42.75 -29.30 2.22
CA LEU A 238 43.80 -29.24 3.25
C LEU A 238 44.55 -30.56 3.33
N GLU A 239 45.64 -30.54 4.07
CA GLU A 239 46.36 -31.80 4.44
C GLU A 239 45.49 -32.67 5.36
N ASP A 240 45.93 -33.94 5.53
CA ASP A 240 45.29 -34.90 6.44
C ASP A 240 43.81 -35.23 6.14
N GLY A 241 43.44 -35.24 4.86
CA GLY A 241 42.07 -35.62 4.46
C GLY A 241 40.97 -34.64 4.89
N LYS A 242 41.28 -33.37 5.00
CA LYS A 242 40.37 -32.31 5.40
C LYS A 242 40.12 -31.35 4.24
N THR A 243 39.01 -30.60 4.34
CA THR A 243 38.68 -29.51 3.41
C THR A 243 38.22 -28.30 4.21
N ARG A 244 38.71 -27.13 3.83
CA ARG A 244 38.19 -25.84 4.32
C ARG A 244 37.11 -25.35 3.36
N VAL A 245 35.90 -25.22 3.87
CA VAL A 245 34.78 -24.55 3.18
C VAL A 245 34.70 -23.13 3.66
N GLY A 246 34.59 -22.19 2.76
CA GLY A 246 34.29 -20.78 3.06
C GLY A 246 32.90 -20.41 2.55
N ILE A 247 32.16 -19.68 3.38
CA ILE A 247 30.89 -19.02 3.05
C ILE A 247 31.10 -17.54 3.28
N HIS A 248 31.03 -16.76 2.23
CA HIS A 248 31.42 -15.36 2.22
C HIS A 248 30.19 -14.52 1.96
N ILE A 249 29.81 -13.69 2.93
CA ILE A 249 28.63 -12.83 2.86
C ILE A 249 29.05 -11.38 2.68
N SER A 250 28.48 -10.71 1.68
CA SER A 250 28.65 -9.27 1.43
C SER A 250 28.41 -8.46 2.71
N ALA A 251 29.27 -7.46 2.95
CA ALA A 251 29.25 -6.72 4.21
C ALA A 251 28.97 -5.21 4.03
N PRO A 252 27.83 -4.78 3.46
CA PRO A 252 27.49 -3.37 3.28
C PRO A 252 27.39 -2.63 4.64
N GLY A 253 27.08 -3.33 5.72
CA GLY A 253 27.04 -2.80 7.07
C GLY A 253 28.35 -2.20 7.57
N LEU A 254 29.51 -2.57 6.97
CA LEU A 254 30.79 -1.93 7.28
C LEU A 254 30.84 -0.46 6.87
N GLY A 255 30.18 -0.11 5.77
CA GLY A 255 30.14 1.27 5.27
C GLY A 255 28.98 2.08 5.86
N ILE A 256 28.03 1.44 6.54
CA ILE A 256 26.79 2.08 7.02
C ILE A 256 26.88 2.29 8.54
N GLN A 257 27.01 3.55 8.95
CA GLN A 257 26.98 3.90 10.37
C GLN A 257 25.55 3.89 10.90
N PRO A 258 25.28 3.29 12.09
CA PRO A 258 23.97 3.34 12.72
C PRO A 258 23.46 4.77 12.90
N GLY A 259 22.24 5.06 12.46
CA GLY A 259 21.62 6.38 12.51
C GLY A 259 21.99 7.32 11.37
N SER A 260 22.86 6.90 10.43
CA SER A 260 23.14 7.68 9.21
C SER A 260 21.92 7.74 8.29
N ASP A 261 21.97 8.64 7.30
CA ASP A 261 20.94 8.80 6.27
C ASP A 261 20.62 7.47 5.54
N ILE A 262 21.66 6.73 5.19
CA ILE A 262 21.58 5.43 4.54
C ILE A 262 20.97 4.35 5.47
N ASP A 263 21.38 4.31 6.74
CA ASP A 263 20.82 3.38 7.73
C ASP A 263 19.31 3.61 7.93
N LEU A 264 18.90 4.87 8.02
CA LEU A 264 17.49 5.23 8.18
C LEU A 264 16.64 4.79 6.97
N VAL A 265 17.17 4.95 5.76
CA VAL A 265 16.49 4.48 4.54
C VAL A 265 16.44 2.96 4.47
N ALA A 266 17.55 2.29 4.78
CA ALA A 266 17.62 0.83 4.80
C ALA A 266 16.65 0.21 5.83
N ARG A 267 16.57 0.78 7.03
CA ARG A 267 15.62 0.37 8.08
C ARG A 267 14.16 0.55 7.65
N GLU A 268 13.85 1.62 6.90
CA GLU A 268 12.50 1.86 6.42
C GLU A 268 12.11 0.84 5.33
N ARG A 269 13.05 0.50 4.45
CA ARG A 269 12.81 -0.44 3.33
C ARG A 269 12.87 -1.90 3.74
N MET A 270 13.75 -2.25 4.67
CA MET A 270 13.96 -3.57 5.29
C MET A 270 14.46 -4.68 4.36
N SER A 271 14.12 -4.65 3.07
CA SER A 271 14.58 -5.65 2.10
C SER A 271 14.48 -5.13 0.66
N THR A 272 15.14 -5.81 -0.27
CA THR A 272 14.87 -5.68 -1.70
C THR A 272 13.60 -6.44 -2.04
N VAL A 273 12.68 -5.80 -2.78
CA VAL A 273 11.41 -6.39 -3.22
C VAL A 273 11.49 -6.74 -4.70
N TYR A 274 11.20 -7.99 -5.00
CA TYR A 274 11.13 -8.51 -6.37
C TYR A 274 9.69 -8.76 -6.77
N ALA A 275 9.29 -8.24 -7.92
CA ALA A 275 8.01 -8.53 -8.55
C ALA A 275 8.24 -8.63 -10.07
N PRO A 276 7.35 -9.28 -10.84
CA PRO A 276 7.51 -9.36 -12.28
C PRO A 276 7.70 -7.97 -12.90
N GLY A 277 8.86 -7.77 -13.57
CA GLY A 277 9.23 -6.49 -14.18
C GLY A 277 9.53 -5.34 -13.23
N LEU A 278 9.62 -5.61 -11.92
CA LEU A 278 9.86 -4.58 -10.91
C LEU A 278 10.84 -5.08 -9.85
N LYS A 279 11.94 -4.35 -9.67
CA LYS A 279 12.86 -4.53 -8.56
C LYS A 279 12.95 -3.21 -7.78
N THR A 280 12.72 -3.27 -6.48
CA THR A 280 12.86 -2.12 -5.58
C THR A 280 13.87 -2.47 -4.50
N THR A 281 15.07 -1.91 -4.62
CA THR A 281 16.20 -2.28 -3.78
C THR A 281 16.12 -1.65 -2.38
N MET A 282 16.68 -2.32 -1.39
CA MET A 282 16.82 -1.79 -0.03
C MET A 282 17.81 -0.62 0.01
N LEU A 283 18.91 -0.74 -0.73
CA LEU A 283 19.95 0.27 -0.84
C LEU A 283 19.97 0.91 -2.23
N PRO A 284 20.50 2.14 -2.37
CA PRO A 284 20.76 2.77 -3.67
C PRO A 284 21.72 1.94 -4.53
N LYS A 285 21.61 2.11 -5.85
CA LYS A 285 22.42 1.37 -6.82
C LYS A 285 23.93 1.48 -6.57
N GLU A 286 24.40 2.62 -6.15
CA GLU A 286 25.82 2.89 -5.85
C GLU A 286 26.30 2.06 -4.65
N TRP A 287 25.45 1.91 -3.64
CA TRP A 287 25.73 1.07 -2.47
C TRP A 287 25.70 -0.41 -2.82
N VAL A 288 24.71 -0.83 -3.61
CA VAL A 288 24.66 -2.22 -4.13
C VAL A 288 25.95 -2.52 -4.91
N ALA A 289 26.33 -1.69 -5.88
CA ALA A 289 27.51 -1.90 -6.70
C ALA A 289 28.84 -1.87 -5.91
N ALA A 290 28.88 -1.15 -4.79
CA ALA A 290 30.07 -1.09 -3.96
C ALA A 290 30.35 -2.38 -3.16
N PHE A 291 29.29 -3.15 -2.85
CA PHE A 291 29.37 -4.33 -1.97
C PHE A 291 28.93 -5.64 -2.63
N SER A 292 28.31 -5.60 -3.82
CA SER A 292 28.00 -6.81 -4.60
C SER A 292 29.26 -7.61 -4.92
N LEU A 293 29.17 -8.93 -4.78
CA LEU A 293 30.25 -9.87 -5.01
C LEU A 293 30.41 -10.20 -6.50
N ASP A 294 30.63 -9.16 -7.31
CA ASP A 294 30.74 -9.29 -8.76
C ASP A 294 32.11 -9.90 -9.18
N GLU A 295 32.08 -10.70 -10.24
CA GLU A 295 33.25 -11.38 -10.81
C GLU A 295 34.41 -10.41 -11.07
N GLY A 296 35.61 -10.78 -10.63
CA GLY A 296 36.84 -10.01 -10.78
C GLY A 296 37.05 -8.94 -9.72
N LEU A 297 36.06 -8.65 -8.88
CA LEU A 297 36.18 -7.65 -7.83
C LEU A 297 36.73 -8.22 -6.52
N ILE A 298 37.40 -7.35 -5.76
CA ILE A 298 37.81 -7.61 -4.37
C ILE A 298 36.81 -6.89 -3.48
N CYS A 299 36.07 -7.64 -2.64
CA CYS A 299 34.97 -7.12 -1.85
C CYS A 299 35.17 -7.39 -0.36
N PRO A 300 34.77 -6.47 0.54
CA PRO A 300 34.72 -6.74 1.96
C PRO A 300 33.57 -7.71 2.28
N VAL A 301 33.88 -8.72 3.08
CA VAL A 301 32.94 -9.80 3.42
C VAL A 301 33.05 -10.19 4.90
N VAL A 302 31.99 -10.78 5.41
CA VAL A 302 32.06 -11.66 6.60
C VAL A 302 32.14 -13.09 6.11
N SER A 303 33.26 -13.73 6.38
CA SER A 303 33.51 -15.13 5.98
C SER A 303 33.32 -16.06 7.16
N LEU A 304 32.53 -17.11 6.98
CA LEU A 304 32.52 -18.28 7.83
C LEU A 304 33.38 -19.37 7.17
N TYR A 305 34.43 -19.80 7.83
CA TYR A 305 35.21 -20.95 7.43
C TYR A 305 34.84 -22.13 8.29
N ALA A 306 34.68 -23.30 7.66
CA ALA A 306 34.53 -24.58 8.36
C ALA A 306 35.60 -25.55 7.87
N VAL A 307 36.32 -26.18 8.82
CA VAL A 307 37.19 -27.31 8.51
C VAL A 307 36.37 -28.59 8.65
N VAL A 308 36.32 -29.36 7.60
CA VAL A 308 35.48 -30.55 7.48
C VAL A 308 36.34 -31.75 7.15
N ASP A 309 36.07 -32.87 7.82
CA ASP A 309 36.67 -34.15 7.55
C ASP A 309 36.10 -34.77 6.29
N ASN A 310 36.97 -35.22 5.33
CA ASN A 310 36.51 -35.66 4.02
C ASN A 310 35.82 -37.05 4.01
N GLU A 311 36.05 -37.88 5.03
CA GLU A 311 35.45 -39.23 5.09
C GLU A 311 34.06 -39.15 5.72
N THR A 312 33.96 -38.46 6.85
CA THR A 312 32.72 -38.40 7.66
C THR A 312 31.85 -37.21 7.31
N LEU A 313 32.39 -36.20 6.64
CA LEU A 313 31.79 -34.89 6.40
C LEU A 313 31.37 -34.19 7.71
N ALA A 314 32.08 -34.47 8.78
CA ALA A 314 31.88 -33.82 10.07
C ALA A 314 32.62 -32.49 10.15
N VAL A 315 31.94 -31.44 10.65
CA VAL A 315 32.56 -30.15 10.92
C VAL A 315 33.47 -30.31 12.16
N LEU A 316 34.77 -30.06 11.98
CA LEU A 316 35.78 -30.18 13.05
C LEU A 316 35.98 -28.84 13.79
N SER A 317 35.90 -27.73 13.07
CA SER A 317 36.03 -26.39 13.65
C SER A 317 35.39 -25.37 12.73
N THR A 318 35.01 -24.24 13.28
CA THR A 318 34.55 -23.05 12.54
C THR A 318 35.32 -21.82 12.97
N ASP A 319 35.52 -20.88 12.05
CA ASP A 319 36.19 -19.59 12.26
C ASP A 319 35.49 -18.51 11.48
N THR A 320 35.24 -17.34 12.08
CA THR A 320 34.60 -16.20 11.42
C THR A 320 35.62 -15.09 11.24
N ARG A 321 35.69 -14.54 10.03
CA ARG A 321 36.62 -13.48 9.67
C ARG A 321 35.92 -12.31 9.00
N LEU A 322 36.39 -11.12 9.32
CA LEU A 322 36.11 -9.94 8.56
C LEU A 322 37.31 -9.68 7.65
N GLU A 323 37.12 -9.79 6.36
CA GLU A 323 38.21 -9.80 5.39
C GLU A 323 37.75 -9.30 4.03
N ARG A 324 38.69 -9.15 3.08
CA ARG A 324 38.40 -8.95 1.66
C ARG A 324 38.59 -10.25 0.93
N ILE A 325 37.74 -10.49 -0.06
CA ILE A 325 37.85 -11.66 -0.93
C ILE A 325 37.76 -11.26 -2.40
N LYS A 326 38.57 -11.92 -3.22
CA LYS A 326 38.47 -11.81 -4.68
C LYS A 326 37.45 -12.82 -5.21
N ILE A 327 36.49 -12.32 -5.97
CA ILE A 327 35.49 -13.19 -6.63
C ILE A 327 36.06 -13.59 -7.98
N GLU A 328 36.35 -14.89 -8.13
CA GLU A 328 36.95 -15.40 -9.36
C GLU A 328 35.90 -15.67 -10.41
N LYS A 329 34.67 -16.07 -10.02
CA LYS A 329 33.60 -16.40 -10.95
C LYS A 329 32.21 -16.18 -10.35
N ASN A 330 31.30 -15.63 -11.14
CA ASN A 330 29.87 -15.74 -10.87
C ASN A 330 29.27 -16.83 -11.78
N LEU A 331 29.00 -17.99 -11.21
CA LEU A 331 28.31 -19.06 -11.91
C LEU A 331 26.85 -18.67 -12.07
N ARG A 332 26.32 -18.88 -13.28
CA ARG A 332 24.93 -18.57 -13.56
C ARG A 332 24.10 -19.84 -13.51
N TYR A 333 23.20 -19.89 -12.53
CA TYR A 333 22.38 -21.06 -12.22
C TYR A 333 21.66 -21.58 -13.48
N ASP A 334 20.96 -20.71 -14.17
CA ASP A 334 20.19 -21.02 -15.38
C ASP A 334 21.03 -21.53 -16.57
N LEU A 335 22.35 -21.32 -16.53
CA LEU A 335 23.29 -21.79 -17.59
C LEU A 335 23.96 -23.14 -17.27
N ILE A 336 23.90 -23.58 -16.01
CA ILE A 336 24.61 -24.79 -15.58
C ILE A 336 23.73 -25.84 -14.90
N ALA A 337 22.52 -25.49 -14.49
CA ALA A 337 21.64 -26.38 -13.70
C ALA A 337 21.29 -27.68 -14.44
N ASP A 338 21.13 -27.62 -15.75
CA ASP A 338 20.88 -28.79 -16.59
C ASP A 338 22.04 -29.80 -16.65
N LYS A 339 23.25 -29.35 -16.33
CA LYS A 339 24.48 -30.16 -16.30
C LYS A 339 24.84 -30.65 -14.89
N VAL A 340 24.33 -29.99 -13.86
CA VAL A 340 24.60 -30.30 -12.46
C VAL A 340 23.44 -31.14 -11.90
N THR A 341 23.34 -32.38 -12.38
CA THR A 341 22.34 -33.35 -11.94
C THR A 341 22.89 -34.29 -10.89
N GLU A 342 22.02 -34.99 -10.12
CA GLU A 342 22.47 -35.99 -9.14
C GLU A 342 23.25 -37.13 -9.84
N GLU A 343 22.84 -37.52 -11.03
CA GLU A 343 23.51 -38.57 -11.84
C GLU A 343 24.93 -38.12 -12.22
N ALA A 344 25.09 -36.92 -12.76
CA ALA A 344 26.40 -36.37 -13.15
C ALA A 344 27.33 -36.19 -11.94
N ILE A 345 26.79 -35.83 -10.79
CA ILE A 345 27.55 -35.75 -9.53
C ILE A 345 28.03 -37.16 -9.08
N GLN A 346 27.16 -38.16 -9.19
CA GLN A 346 27.50 -39.53 -8.81
C GLN A 346 28.56 -40.14 -9.76
N GLU A 347 28.54 -39.79 -11.03
CA GLU A 347 29.56 -40.16 -12.01
C GLU A 347 30.91 -39.45 -11.76
N GLY A 348 30.90 -38.40 -10.95
CA GLY A 348 32.11 -37.66 -10.54
C GLY A 348 32.68 -36.75 -11.64
N ASN A 349 31.88 -36.43 -12.66
CA ASN A 349 32.30 -35.62 -13.78
C ASN A 349 31.26 -34.53 -14.11
N LEU A 350 31.48 -33.34 -13.61
CA LEU A 350 30.67 -32.15 -13.95
C LEU A 350 31.43 -31.29 -14.96
N PRO A 351 30.96 -31.17 -16.23
CA PRO A 351 31.60 -30.37 -17.24
C PRO A 351 31.24 -28.86 -17.10
N VAL A 352 31.41 -28.33 -15.91
CA VAL A 352 31.17 -26.92 -15.53
C VAL A 352 32.34 -26.38 -14.73
N PRO A 353 32.58 -25.08 -14.71
CA PRO A 353 33.59 -24.48 -13.83
C PRO A 353 33.33 -24.87 -12.38
N TYR A 354 34.37 -25.13 -11.60
CA TYR A 354 34.31 -25.57 -10.21
C TYR A 354 33.54 -26.89 -9.99
N GLY A 355 33.50 -27.76 -11.02
CA GLY A 355 32.83 -29.07 -10.94
C GLY A 355 33.23 -29.91 -9.71
N PRO A 356 34.55 -30.13 -9.46
CA PRO A 356 34.99 -30.84 -8.25
C PRO A 356 34.50 -30.20 -6.93
N GLU A 357 34.53 -28.89 -6.83
CA GLU A 357 34.09 -28.11 -5.67
C GLU A 357 32.57 -28.25 -5.49
N LEU A 358 31.79 -28.17 -6.57
CA LEU A 358 30.34 -28.37 -6.54
C LEU A 358 29.96 -29.79 -6.12
N ILE A 359 30.68 -30.82 -6.59
CA ILE A 359 30.47 -32.20 -6.14
C ILE A 359 30.73 -32.33 -4.65
N TRP A 360 31.81 -31.73 -4.14
CA TRP A 360 32.17 -31.78 -2.75
C TRP A 360 31.13 -31.04 -1.88
N LEU A 361 30.73 -29.81 -2.27
CA LEU A 361 29.72 -29.02 -1.60
C LEU A 361 28.37 -29.72 -1.56
N TRP A 362 27.95 -30.37 -2.62
CA TRP A 362 26.69 -31.12 -2.65
C TRP A 362 26.72 -32.29 -1.64
N LYS A 363 27.83 -33.05 -1.55
CA LYS A 363 27.98 -34.12 -0.55
C LYS A 363 27.89 -33.58 0.87
N PHE A 364 28.53 -32.45 1.13
CA PHE A 364 28.49 -31.79 2.42
C PHE A 364 27.07 -31.26 2.74
N ALA A 365 26.41 -30.64 1.77
CA ALA A 365 25.04 -30.18 1.90
C ALA A 365 24.05 -31.32 2.23
N LYS A 366 24.18 -32.47 1.56
CA LYS A 366 23.37 -33.67 1.87
C LYS A 366 23.62 -34.16 3.29
N LYS A 367 24.83 -34.08 3.82
CA LYS A 367 25.15 -34.43 5.21
C LYS A 367 24.49 -33.46 6.21
N LEU A 368 24.55 -32.14 5.91
CA LEU A 368 23.92 -31.11 6.73
C LEU A 368 22.39 -31.25 6.75
N LEU A 369 21.78 -31.44 5.56
CA LEU A 369 20.34 -31.69 5.43
C LEU A 369 19.92 -32.91 6.27
N LYS A 370 20.62 -34.03 6.16
CA LYS A 370 20.31 -35.23 6.94
C LYS A 370 20.32 -34.95 8.43
N GLY A 371 21.36 -34.29 8.96
CA GLY A 371 21.40 -33.88 10.35
C GLY A 371 20.25 -33.00 10.77
N ARG A 372 19.86 -32.08 9.94
CA ARG A 372 18.72 -31.17 10.15
C ARG A 372 17.37 -31.91 10.14
N GLU A 373 17.21 -32.91 9.28
CA GLU A 373 16.01 -33.76 9.22
C GLU A 373 15.89 -34.64 10.46
N GLU A 374 17.02 -35.21 10.96
CA GLU A 374 17.06 -35.97 12.17
C GLU A 374 16.60 -35.15 13.38
N VAL A 375 17.11 -33.94 13.56
CA VAL A 375 16.69 -33.00 14.63
C VAL A 375 15.22 -32.62 14.51
N ARG A 376 14.74 -32.35 13.29
CA ARG A 376 13.35 -32.00 13.06
C ARG A 376 12.36 -33.17 13.16
N GLY A 377 12.85 -34.39 13.05
CA GLY A 377 12.07 -35.63 13.11
C GLY A 377 11.21 -35.92 11.87
N ARG A 378 11.48 -35.22 10.75
CA ARG A 378 10.79 -35.44 9.45
C ARG A 378 11.67 -34.99 8.29
N PRO A 379 11.53 -35.62 7.11
CA PRO A 379 12.28 -35.20 5.92
C PRO A 379 11.83 -33.82 5.40
N GLU A 380 12.68 -33.20 4.60
CA GLU A 380 12.35 -32.01 3.84
C GLU A 380 11.26 -32.38 2.80
N PRO A 381 10.20 -31.58 2.66
CA PRO A 381 9.22 -31.81 1.60
C PRO A 381 9.87 -31.74 0.21
N VAL A 382 9.81 -32.84 -0.53
CA VAL A 382 10.33 -32.91 -1.91
C VAL A 382 9.26 -32.56 -2.92
N GLY A 383 9.67 -32.02 -4.08
CA GLY A 383 8.80 -31.81 -5.23
C GLY A 383 7.96 -30.53 -5.19
N ARG A 384 8.26 -29.62 -4.27
CA ARG A 384 7.69 -28.27 -4.34
C ARG A 384 8.14 -27.58 -5.62
N ILE A 385 7.20 -26.98 -6.35
CA ILE A 385 7.48 -26.19 -7.53
C ILE A 385 7.48 -24.72 -7.10
N ASP A 386 8.58 -24.04 -7.35
CA ASP A 386 8.67 -22.59 -7.26
C ASP A 386 8.38 -22.01 -8.66
N TRP A 387 7.51 -21.01 -8.70
CA TRP A 387 7.08 -20.39 -9.91
C TRP A 387 7.88 -19.12 -10.15
N TYR A 388 8.58 -19.06 -11.26
CA TYR A 388 9.31 -17.89 -11.72
C TYR A 388 8.52 -17.19 -12.80
N PHE A 389 8.51 -15.88 -12.72
CA PHE A 389 7.82 -15.01 -13.67
C PHE A 389 8.88 -14.27 -14.46
N SER A 390 8.92 -14.47 -15.76
CA SER A 390 9.70 -13.64 -16.68
C SER A 390 8.76 -12.81 -17.54
N LEU A 391 9.19 -11.60 -17.91
CA LEU A 391 8.44 -10.72 -18.78
C LEU A 391 9.10 -10.70 -20.16
N LYS A 392 8.27 -10.82 -21.22
CA LYS A 392 8.67 -10.55 -22.59
C LYS A 392 8.04 -9.23 -23.03
N GLY A 393 8.83 -8.20 -23.23
CA GLY A 393 8.40 -6.84 -23.52
C GLY A 393 8.62 -5.90 -22.34
N GLU A 394 8.12 -4.69 -22.48
CA GLU A 394 8.31 -3.61 -21.52
C GLU A 394 6.96 -3.18 -20.91
N ASP A 395 7.02 -2.72 -19.68
CA ASP A 395 5.89 -2.15 -18.94
C ASP A 395 4.63 -3.05 -18.86
N GLU A 396 3.49 -2.42 -18.83
CA GLU A 396 2.16 -3.02 -18.70
C GLU A 396 1.71 -3.89 -19.88
N ASN A 397 2.42 -3.82 -21.01
CA ASN A 397 2.14 -4.60 -22.20
C ASN A 397 3.01 -5.87 -22.31
N ALA A 398 3.90 -6.10 -21.33
CA ALA A 398 4.75 -7.27 -21.31
C ALA A 398 3.93 -8.56 -21.19
N GLU A 399 4.27 -9.55 -21.97
CA GLU A 399 3.74 -10.91 -21.85
C GLU A 399 4.39 -11.62 -20.67
N ILE A 400 3.58 -12.17 -19.78
CA ILE A 400 4.08 -12.90 -18.61
C ILE A 400 4.31 -14.36 -18.99
N GLU A 401 5.56 -14.79 -18.92
CA GLU A 401 5.92 -16.20 -19.02
C GLU A 401 6.07 -16.81 -17.63
N LEU A 402 5.36 -17.90 -17.36
CA LEU A 402 5.40 -18.61 -16.10
C LEU A 402 6.23 -19.88 -16.25
N LYS A 403 7.33 -20.01 -15.49
CA LYS A 403 8.18 -21.19 -15.45
C LYS A 403 8.14 -21.83 -14.07
N GLY A 404 7.82 -23.12 -14.04
CA GLY A 404 7.93 -23.92 -12.82
C GLY A 404 9.32 -24.53 -12.70
N ARG A 405 9.99 -24.29 -11.54
CA ARG A 405 11.25 -24.93 -11.20
C ARG A 405 11.04 -25.85 -10.00
N ARG A 406 11.48 -27.09 -10.09
CA ARG A 406 11.46 -27.99 -8.93
C ARG A 406 12.51 -27.55 -7.93
N ARG A 407 12.10 -27.34 -6.68
CA ARG A 407 13.03 -27.20 -5.56
C ARG A 407 13.79 -28.48 -5.30
N GLY A 408 15.05 -28.31 -4.91
CA GLY A 408 15.88 -29.40 -4.41
C GLY A 408 16.72 -30.04 -5.49
N ASP A 409 16.96 -29.36 -6.62
CA ASP A 409 18.07 -29.74 -7.48
C ASP A 409 19.42 -29.54 -6.75
N PRO A 410 20.50 -30.13 -7.23
CA PRO A 410 21.78 -30.10 -6.53
C PRO A 410 22.31 -28.71 -6.23
N LEU A 411 22.14 -27.73 -7.14
CA LEU A 411 22.61 -26.35 -6.92
C LEU A 411 21.77 -25.62 -5.87
N ASP A 412 20.44 -25.71 -5.96
CA ASP A 412 19.54 -25.14 -4.93
C ASP A 412 19.86 -25.71 -3.54
N LEU A 413 20.04 -27.03 -3.46
CA LEU A 413 20.30 -27.69 -2.20
C LEU A 413 21.62 -27.22 -1.58
N LEU A 414 22.70 -27.17 -2.37
CA LEU A 414 24.00 -26.79 -1.83
C LEU A 414 24.02 -25.33 -1.37
N VAL A 415 23.46 -24.39 -2.13
CA VAL A 415 23.40 -22.99 -1.73
C VAL A 415 22.53 -22.80 -0.49
N ALA A 416 21.33 -23.40 -0.49
CA ALA A 416 20.43 -23.32 0.66
C ALA A 416 21.05 -23.86 1.95
N GLU A 417 21.71 -25.04 1.91
CA GLU A 417 22.33 -25.64 3.08
C GLU A 417 23.57 -24.86 3.57
N MET A 418 24.35 -24.24 2.66
CA MET A 418 25.47 -23.37 3.05
C MET A 418 24.94 -22.12 3.77
N MET A 419 23.87 -21.48 3.25
CA MET A 419 23.26 -20.34 3.91
C MET A 419 22.64 -20.72 5.26
N ILE A 420 21.95 -21.86 5.37
CA ILE A 420 21.40 -22.35 6.63
C ILE A 420 22.52 -22.63 7.61
N PHE A 421 23.62 -23.24 7.18
CA PHE A 421 24.78 -23.53 8.02
C PHE A 421 25.42 -22.25 8.56
N ALA A 422 25.64 -21.24 7.71
CA ALA A 422 26.16 -19.94 8.13
C ALA A 422 25.23 -19.27 9.16
N ASN A 423 23.95 -19.16 8.83
CA ASN A 423 22.95 -18.54 9.71
C ASN A 423 22.82 -19.26 11.06
N SER A 424 22.82 -20.60 11.07
CA SER A 424 22.73 -21.37 12.30
C SER A 424 24.00 -21.27 13.17
N THR A 425 25.16 -21.17 12.54
CA THR A 425 26.44 -20.99 13.24
C THR A 425 26.55 -19.61 13.88
N TRP A 426 26.12 -18.57 13.18
CA TRP A 426 26.17 -17.19 13.72
C TRP A 426 25.00 -16.85 14.64
N GLY A 427 23.90 -17.59 14.56
CA GLY A 427 22.72 -17.41 15.42
C GLY A 427 22.77 -18.15 16.75
N GLY A 428 23.71 -19.09 16.92
CA GLY A 428 23.94 -19.84 18.17
C GLY A 428 24.97 -19.17 19.05
#